data_b7fe76767f9548b517500d1f9b50ef9e
#
_entry.id   b7fe76767f9548b517500d1f9b50ef9e
#
_cell.length_a   1.000
_cell.length_b   1.000
_cell.length_c   1.000
_cell.angle_alpha   90.00
_cell.angle_beta   90.00
_cell.angle_gamma   90.00
#
_symmetry.space_group_name_H-M   'P 1'
#
loop_
_entity.id
_entity.type
_entity.pdbx_description
1 polymer ?
#
loop_
_entity_poly.entity_id
_entity_poly.type
_entity_poly.pdbx_seq_one_letter_code
_entity_poly.pdbx_strand_id
1 'polypeptide(L)'
;MSDRRFRFGVAGSPTTGAEWMATVRRAAELGYSTVLMPDGLQLPSPFPSLAMAAAVADIRVGTFVAAAPLRTPRQTAWEAHTLTTLTDGRFEFGIGTGRPVAEQQTVEVGLPWGTARERREQVIETLDLLRKLDGDRRTPIMLAAGGPKALALAAERADVVSLAKDATTPRSEVAALAAELRTLAGPRADDIELAMNLLAAGTRPLPPWTKRASGVDPDELESMDSLMLLRGTPQQMADELQRRRETIGATYITVNAGYLEDLAPVVELLHGK
;
A
#
# COMPACT_ATOMS: atom_id res chain seq x y z
N MET A 1 4.69 -4.91 21.96
CA MET A 1 4.02 -3.76 21.29
C MET A 1 5.05 -3.11 20.43
N SER A 2 4.82 -2.94 19.13
CA SER A 2 5.79 -2.28 18.24
C SER A 2 5.92 -0.81 18.68
N ASP A 3 7.15 -0.40 19.00
CA ASP A 3 7.49 0.99 19.34
C ASP A 3 7.73 1.82 18.06
N ARG A 4 7.18 1.34 16.91
CA ARG A 4 7.30 2.01 15.63
C ARG A 4 6.46 3.28 15.60
N ARG A 5 7.09 4.34 15.10
CA ARG A 5 6.42 5.62 14.85
C ARG A 5 5.43 5.50 13.69
N PHE A 6 4.37 6.28 13.75
CA PHE A 6 3.47 6.40 12.60
C PHE A 6 4.18 6.99 11.39
N ARG A 7 3.87 6.45 10.23
CA ARG A 7 4.16 7.08 8.94
C ARG A 7 2.93 7.03 8.03
N PHE A 8 2.85 8.00 7.14
CA PHE A 8 1.68 8.22 6.31
C PHE A 8 2.04 8.22 4.84
N GLY A 9 1.21 7.57 4.03
CA GLY A 9 1.37 7.51 2.58
C GLY A 9 0.12 7.98 1.86
N VAL A 10 0.31 8.50 0.64
CA VAL A 10 -0.77 8.95 -0.24
C VAL A 10 -0.76 8.13 -1.51
N ALA A 11 -1.88 7.43 -1.79
CA ALA A 11 -2.07 6.69 -3.03
C ALA A 11 -2.72 7.59 -4.10
N GLY A 12 -1.98 7.89 -5.16
CA GLY A 12 -2.44 8.74 -6.24
C GLY A 12 -3.09 7.99 -7.39
N SER A 13 -3.98 8.66 -8.11
CA SER A 13 -4.56 8.17 -9.37
C SER A 13 -4.67 9.35 -10.35
N PRO A 14 -3.52 9.93 -10.76
CA PRO A 14 -3.51 11.15 -11.56
C PRO A 14 -4.02 10.92 -12.97
N THR A 15 -4.65 11.96 -13.56
CA THR A 15 -5.05 11.97 -14.97
C THR A 15 -4.03 12.69 -15.83
N THR A 16 -3.22 13.58 -15.24
CA THR A 16 -2.16 14.33 -15.93
C THR A 16 -0.88 14.37 -15.10
N GLY A 17 0.26 14.61 -15.79
CA GLY A 17 1.54 14.78 -15.10
C GLY A 17 1.58 16.03 -14.21
N ALA A 18 0.88 17.11 -14.59
CA ALA A 18 0.80 18.33 -13.79
C ALA A 18 0.05 18.09 -12.47
N GLU A 19 -1.08 17.38 -12.52
CA GLU A 19 -1.84 16.95 -11.34
C GLU A 19 -0.99 16.08 -10.44
N TRP A 20 -0.27 15.11 -11.02
CA TRP A 20 0.60 14.23 -10.26
C TRP A 20 1.70 15.00 -9.51
N MET A 21 2.41 15.88 -10.21
CA MET A 21 3.46 16.69 -9.59
C MET A 21 2.92 17.60 -8.47
N ALA A 22 1.73 18.18 -8.65
CA ALA A 22 1.09 19.01 -7.64
C ALA A 22 0.76 18.17 -6.38
N THR A 23 0.16 16.99 -6.57
CA THR A 23 -0.15 16.05 -5.48
C THR A 23 1.11 15.63 -4.71
N VAL A 24 2.19 15.31 -5.43
CA VAL A 24 3.47 14.89 -4.81
C VAL A 24 4.07 16.00 -3.96
N ARG A 25 4.16 17.24 -4.50
CA ARG A 25 4.68 18.39 -3.74
C ARG A 25 3.82 18.66 -2.51
N ARG A 26 2.51 18.63 -2.68
CA ARG A 26 1.57 18.88 -1.58
C ARG A 26 1.66 17.81 -0.50
N ALA A 27 1.83 16.53 -0.86
CA ALA A 27 2.06 15.47 0.10
C ALA A 27 3.35 15.69 0.92
N ALA A 28 4.44 16.08 0.26
CA ALA A 28 5.69 16.40 0.94
C ALA A 28 5.55 17.59 1.90
N GLU A 29 4.89 18.69 1.47
CA GLU A 29 4.62 19.86 2.29
C GLU A 29 3.79 19.54 3.56
N LEU A 30 2.85 18.62 3.45
CA LEU A 30 1.98 18.18 4.54
C LEU A 30 2.61 17.10 5.45
N GLY A 31 3.88 16.74 5.21
CA GLY A 31 4.60 15.80 6.07
C GLY A 31 4.30 14.32 5.82
N TYR A 32 3.67 13.99 4.70
CA TYR A 32 3.56 12.59 4.30
C TYR A 32 4.94 12.00 3.98
N SER A 33 5.16 10.77 4.38
CA SER A 33 6.45 10.10 4.20
C SER A 33 6.60 9.46 2.81
N THR A 34 5.49 9.11 2.16
CA THR A 34 5.51 8.33 0.94
C THR A 34 4.37 8.70 -0.01
N VAL A 35 4.65 8.81 -1.29
CA VAL A 35 3.62 8.78 -2.33
C VAL A 35 3.62 7.43 -3.02
N LEU A 36 2.42 6.90 -3.26
CA LEU A 36 2.18 5.55 -3.71
C LEU A 36 1.42 5.57 -5.03
N MET A 37 1.76 4.67 -5.93
CA MET A 37 1.06 4.52 -7.20
C MET A 37 0.48 3.12 -7.34
N PRO A 38 -0.85 2.97 -7.46
CA PRO A 38 -1.47 1.69 -7.79
C PRO A 38 -1.15 1.27 -9.22
N ASP A 39 -1.34 -0.02 -9.51
CA ASP A 39 -1.06 -0.61 -10.80
C ASP A 39 -2.35 -1.10 -11.48
N GLY A 40 -2.47 -0.80 -12.76
CA GLY A 40 -3.59 -1.19 -13.60
C GLY A 40 -3.64 -0.37 -14.88
N LEU A 41 -4.13 -0.95 -15.99
CA LEU A 41 -4.10 -0.32 -17.30
C LEU A 41 -4.96 0.95 -17.42
N GLN A 42 -5.91 1.15 -16.51
CA GLN A 42 -6.71 2.37 -16.44
C GLN A 42 -5.97 3.57 -15.81
N LEU A 43 -4.74 3.35 -15.33
CA LEU A 43 -3.89 4.36 -14.69
C LEU A 43 -2.59 4.52 -15.49
N PRO A 44 -1.88 5.64 -15.34
CA PRO A 44 -0.49 5.72 -15.77
C PRO A 44 0.35 4.61 -15.12
N SER A 45 1.30 4.03 -15.86
CA SER A 45 2.19 2.99 -15.33
C SER A 45 2.90 3.47 -14.06
N PRO A 46 2.97 2.65 -12.99
CA PRO A 46 3.52 3.09 -11.71
C PRO A 46 5.00 3.47 -11.77
N PHE A 47 5.84 2.72 -12.49
CA PHE A 47 7.29 2.96 -12.47
C PHE A 47 7.69 4.32 -13.06
N PRO A 48 7.25 4.73 -14.27
CA PRO A 48 7.55 6.08 -14.77
C PRO A 48 6.92 7.18 -13.90
N SER A 49 5.69 6.96 -13.39
CA SER A 49 5.01 7.92 -12.53
C SER A 49 5.77 8.15 -11.22
N LEU A 50 6.34 7.10 -10.64
CA LEU A 50 7.12 7.18 -9.40
C LEU A 50 8.51 7.78 -9.62
N ALA A 51 9.14 7.54 -10.79
CA ALA A 51 10.36 8.23 -11.17
C ALA A 51 10.15 9.76 -11.24
N MET A 52 9.03 10.18 -11.87
CA MET A 52 8.63 11.59 -11.92
C MET A 52 8.38 12.17 -10.53
N ALA A 53 7.69 11.43 -9.66
CA ALA A 53 7.42 11.84 -8.28
C ALA A 53 8.70 12.07 -7.49
N ALA A 54 9.64 11.13 -7.54
CA ALA A 54 10.92 11.22 -6.84
C ALA A 54 11.82 12.37 -7.30
N ALA A 55 11.62 12.84 -8.56
CA ALA A 55 12.37 13.95 -9.11
C ALA A 55 11.83 15.33 -8.68
N VAL A 56 10.56 15.43 -8.24
CA VAL A 56 9.93 16.72 -7.93
C VAL A 56 9.81 17.05 -6.46
N ALA A 57 10.05 16.08 -5.57
CA ALA A 57 10.07 16.29 -4.12
C ALA A 57 10.98 15.28 -3.42
N ASP A 58 11.52 15.66 -2.27
CA ASP A 58 12.26 14.75 -1.40
C ASP A 58 11.28 13.94 -0.53
N ILE A 59 10.66 12.94 -1.14
CA ILE A 59 9.67 12.06 -0.54
C ILE A 59 9.95 10.62 -0.99
N ARG A 60 9.62 9.64 -0.18
CA ARG A 60 9.66 8.24 -0.62
C ARG A 60 8.56 7.98 -1.66
N VAL A 61 8.83 7.04 -2.53
CA VAL A 61 7.89 6.63 -3.57
C VAL A 61 7.71 5.12 -3.55
N GLY A 62 6.51 4.61 -3.88
CA GLY A 62 6.29 3.17 -3.86
C GLY A 62 5.14 2.70 -4.73
N THR A 63 5.22 1.46 -5.19
CA THR A 63 4.07 0.81 -5.83
C THR A 63 3.07 0.32 -4.78
N PHE A 64 1.75 0.48 -5.04
CA PHE A 64 0.71 0.10 -4.06
C PHE A 64 -0.49 -0.65 -4.70
N VAL A 65 -0.34 -1.84 -5.11
CA VAL A 65 0.90 -2.59 -5.27
C VAL A 65 1.02 -2.98 -6.74
N ALA A 66 2.23 -3.22 -7.24
CA ALA A 66 2.43 -3.77 -8.57
C ALA A 66 1.72 -5.13 -8.69
N ALA A 67 0.95 -5.32 -9.76
CA ALA A 67 0.28 -6.58 -10.02
C ALA A 67 1.22 -7.51 -10.81
N ALA A 68 1.70 -8.56 -10.18
CA ALA A 68 2.66 -9.48 -10.78
C ALA A 68 2.28 -9.97 -12.20
N PRO A 69 0.99 -10.28 -12.49
CA PRO A 69 0.62 -10.76 -13.82
C PRO A 69 0.70 -9.74 -14.96
N LEU A 70 0.76 -8.44 -14.66
CA LEU A 70 0.78 -7.38 -15.69
C LEU A 70 2.14 -7.24 -16.39
N ARG A 71 3.19 -7.87 -15.89
CA ARG A 71 4.57 -7.84 -16.43
C ARG A 71 5.27 -9.17 -16.18
N THR A 72 6.36 -9.40 -16.91
CA THR A 72 7.21 -10.55 -16.58
C THR A 72 7.98 -10.30 -15.28
N PRO A 73 8.31 -11.34 -14.49
CA PRO A 73 9.12 -11.19 -13.27
C PRO A 73 10.43 -10.44 -13.50
N ARG A 74 11.11 -10.73 -14.59
CA ARG A 74 12.39 -10.10 -14.97
C ARG A 74 12.23 -8.60 -15.24
N GLN A 75 11.20 -8.22 -15.97
CA GLN A 75 10.92 -6.81 -16.27
C GLN A 75 10.57 -6.05 -14.99
N THR A 76 9.69 -6.61 -14.15
CA THR A 76 9.27 -5.99 -12.89
C THR A 76 10.47 -5.80 -11.94
N ALA A 77 11.31 -6.82 -11.80
CA ALA A 77 12.51 -6.74 -10.96
C ALA A 77 13.51 -5.68 -11.47
N TRP A 78 13.71 -5.59 -12.78
CA TRP A 78 14.59 -4.59 -13.39
C TRP A 78 14.06 -3.16 -13.18
N GLU A 79 12.78 -2.92 -13.41
CA GLU A 79 12.14 -1.61 -13.17
C GLU A 79 12.23 -1.20 -11.69
N ALA A 80 11.95 -2.14 -10.76
CA ALA A 80 12.06 -1.91 -9.33
C ALA A 80 13.50 -1.56 -8.90
N HIS A 81 14.50 -2.34 -9.34
CA HIS A 81 15.92 -2.06 -9.11
C HIS A 81 16.32 -0.69 -9.68
N THR A 82 15.85 -0.37 -10.88
CA THR A 82 16.13 0.93 -11.52
C THR A 82 15.63 2.08 -10.66
N LEU A 83 14.38 2.00 -10.15
CA LEU A 83 13.85 3.02 -9.25
C LEU A 83 14.63 3.10 -7.93
N THR A 84 14.99 1.97 -7.33
CA THR A 84 15.82 1.96 -6.12
C THR A 84 17.13 2.72 -6.35
N THR A 85 17.75 2.50 -7.53
CA THR A 85 19.00 3.17 -7.91
C THR A 85 18.81 4.66 -8.15
N LEU A 86 17.81 5.04 -8.95
CA LEU A 86 17.58 6.44 -9.34
C LEU A 86 17.01 7.31 -8.20
N THR A 87 16.48 6.71 -7.16
CA THR A 87 15.90 7.42 -6.01
C THR A 87 16.79 7.36 -4.77
N ASP A 88 18.04 6.86 -4.89
CA ASP A 88 18.97 6.69 -3.76
C ASP A 88 18.32 5.93 -2.58
N GLY A 89 17.57 4.85 -2.88
CA GLY A 89 16.91 4.01 -1.88
C GLY A 89 15.60 4.58 -1.30
N ARG A 90 15.04 5.65 -1.88
CA ARG A 90 13.72 6.17 -1.48
C ARG A 90 12.55 5.38 -2.08
N PHE A 91 12.79 4.37 -2.90
CA PHE A 91 11.74 3.52 -3.46
C PHE A 91 11.37 2.37 -2.51
N GLU A 92 10.07 2.10 -2.39
CA GLU A 92 9.48 0.96 -1.71
C GLU A 92 8.72 0.09 -2.74
N PHE A 93 9.11 -1.16 -2.86
CA PHE A 93 8.50 -2.05 -3.84
C PHE A 93 7.33 -2.83 -3.25
N GLY A 94 6.13 -2.36 -3.50
CA GLY A 94 4.89 -3.09 -3.21
C GLY A 94 4.53 -4.02 -4.38
N ILE A 95 4.30 -5.30 -4.09
CA ILE A 95 3.88 -6.29 -5.09
C ILE A 95 2.81 -7.21 -4.53
N GLY A 96 1.94 -7.70 -5.40
CA GLY A 96 0.89 -8.67 -5.08
C GLY A 96 0.55 -9.57 -6.26
N THR A 97 -0.21 -10.62 -5.99
CA THR A 97 -0.62 -11.63 -6.99
C THR A 97 -1.67 -11.15 -8.00
N GLY A 98 -2.06 -9.89 -7.93
CA GLY A 98 -3.15 -9.31 -8.72
C GLY A 98 -4.54 -9.59 -8.11
N ARG A 99 -5.44 -8.60 -8.24
CA ARG A 99 -6.86 -8.72 -7.90
C ARG A 99 -7.61 -9.29 -9.13
N PRO A 100 -8.81 -9.85 -8.97
CA PRO A 100 -9.58 -10.40 -10.10
C PRO A 100 -9.75 -9.42 -11.27
N VAL A 101 -9.89 -8.12 -11.00
CA VAL A 101 -9.97 -7.07 -12.04
C VAL A 101 -8.73 -7.02 -12.95
N ALA A 102 -7.59 -7.52 -12.50
CA ALA A 102 -6.36 -7.57 -13.31
C ALA A 102 -6.35 -8.74 -14.32
N GLU A 103 -7.29 -9.68 -14.26
CA GLU A 103 -7.36 -10.81 -15.20
C GLU A 103 -7.52 -10.35 -16.64
N GLN A 104 -8.55 -9.55 -16.89
CA GLN A 104 -8.78 -8.97 -18.22
C GLN A 104 -7.59 -8.15 -18.69
N GLN A 105 -7.05 -7.30 -17.82
CA GLN A 105 -5.91 -6.43 -18.11
C GLN A 105 -4.65 -7.25 -18.47
N THR A 106 -4.43 -8.37 -17.79
CA THR A 106 -3.31 -9.28 -18.07
C THR A 106 -3.41 -9.86 -19.46
N VAL A 107 -4.62 -10.27 -19.88
CA VAL A 107 -4.88 -10.76 -21.24
C VAL A 107 -4.68 -9.64 -22.28
N GLU A 108 -5.12 -8.43 -21.98
CA GLU A 108 -4.95 -7.27 -22.86
C GLU A 108 -3.47 -6.93 -23.14
N VAL A 109 -2.57 -7.15 -22.19
CA VAL A 109 -1.11 -6.99 -22.40
C VAL A 109 -0.45 -8.24 -22.98
N GLY A 110 -1.22 -9.27 -23.36
CA GLY A 110 -0.72 -10.48 -24.00
C GLY A 110 -0.04 -11.47 -23.05
N LEU A 111 -0.30 -11.37 -21.75
CA LEU A 111 0.25 -12.27 -20.73
C LEU A 111 -0.81 -13.23 -20.19
N PRO A 112 -0.43 -14.42 -19.70
CA PRO A 112 -1.36 -15.36 -19.10
C PRO A 112 -1.72 -14.89 -17.68
N TRP A 113 -3.03 -14.98 -17.33
CA TRP A 113 -3.45 -14.75 -15.95
C TRP A 113 -2.94 -15.83 -14.99
N GLY A 114 -2.96 -17.06 -15.43
CA GLY A 114 -2.52 -18.21 -14.66
C GLY A 114 -3.36 -18.50 -13.41
N THR A 115 -3.01 -19.55 -12.71
CA THR A 115 -3.60 -19.96 -11.43
C THR A 115 -3.09 -19.07 -10.28
N ALA A 116 -3.78 -19.08 -9.15
CA ALA A 116 -3.32 -18.37 -7.94
C ALA A 116 -1.94 -18.86 -7.46
N ARG A 117 -1.58 -20.11 -7.74
CA ARG A 117 -0.25 -20.66 -7.46
C ARG A 117 0.80 -20.03 -8.36
N GLU A 118 0.57 -20.04 -9.67
CA GLU A 118 1.51 -19.47 -10.66
C GLU A 118 1.74 -17.97 -10.41
N ARG A 119 0.69 -17.21 -10.13
CA ARG A 119 0.83 -15.78 -9.79
C ARG A 119 1.64 -15.54 -8.52
N ARG A 120 1.54 -16.45 -7.53
CA ARG A 120 2.38 -16.37 -6.33
C ARG A 120 3.84 -16.74 -6.66
N GLU A 121 4.06 -17.73 -7.51
CA GLU A 121 5.39 -18.09 -8.00
C GLU A 121 6.03 -16.93 -8.78
N GLN A 122 5.26 -16.19 -9.60
CA GLN A 122 5.73 -14.95 -10.24
C GLN A 122 6.17 -13.90 -9.23
N VAL A 123 5.44 -13.71 -8.13
CA VAL A 123 5.88 -12.80 -7.04
C VAL A 123 7.21 -13.26 -6.47
N ILE A 124 7.35 -14.53 -6.12
CA ILE A 124 8.59 -15.09 -5.56
C ILE A 124 9.76 -14.90 -6.53
N GLU A 125 9.58 -15.27 -7.80
CA GLU A 125 10.60 -15.10 -8.84
C GLU A 125 11.01 -13.63 -8.99
N THR A 126 10.04 -12.70 -8.96
CA THR A 126 10.31 -11.26 -9.03
C THR A 126 11.19 -10.81 -7.87
N LEU A 127 10.88 -11.23 -6.65
CA LEU A 127 11.65 -10.88 -5.45
C LEU A 127 13.06 -11.46 -5.50
N ASP A 128 13.22 -12.70 -5.95
CA ASP A 128 14.54 -13.35 -6.07
C ASP A 128 15.41 -12.67 -7.14
N LEU A 129 14.81 -12.27 -8.25
CA LEU A 129 15.50 -11.51 -9.30
C LEU A 129 15.89 -10.10 -8.82
N LEU A 130 14.98 -9.40 -8.12
CA LEU A 130 15.24 -8.09 -7.56
C LEU A 130 16.41 -8.15 -6.55
N ARG A 131 16.39 -9.14 -5.66
CA ARG A 131 17.48 -9.35 -4.68
C ARG A 131 18.82 -9.54 -5.36
N LYS A 132 18.86 -10.28 -6.48
CA LYS A 132 20.06 -10.47 -7.30
C LYS A 132 20.57 -9.17 -7.93
N LEU A 133 19.65 -8.34 -8.45
CA LEU A 133 19.98 -7.07 -9.08
C LEU A 133 20.46 -6.04 -8.05
N ASP A 134 19.85 -6.02 -6.88
CA ASP A 134 20.19 -5.09 -5.80
C ASP A 134 21.59 -5.33 -5.21
N GLY A 135 22.04 -6.58 -5.15
CA GLY A 135 23.32 -6.92 -4.52
C GLY A 135 23.35 -6.49 -3.05
N ASP A 136 24.25 -5.56 -2.71
CA ASP A 136 24.38 -4.98 -1.37
C ASP A 136 23.29 -3.93 -1.07
N ARG A 137 22.64 -3.40 -2.08
CA ARG A 137 21.46 -2.53 -1.91
C ARG A 137 20.26 -3.36 -1.49
N ARG A 138 19.34 -2.75 -0.78
CA ARG A 138 18.11 -3.41 -0.37
C ARG A 138 16.90 -2.53 -0.66
N THR A 139 16.13 -2.92 -1.66
CA THR A 139 14.79 -2.36 -1.88
C THR A 139 13.85 -2.88 -0.78
N PRO A 140 13.20 -2.01 0.02
CA PRO A 140 12.16 -2.44 0.96
C PRO A 140 10.99 -3.07 0.21
N ILE A 141 10.51 -4.22 0.69
CA ILE A 141 9.45 -5.01 0.06
C ILE A 141 8.14 -4.85 0.84
N MET A 142 7.09 -4.40 0.15
CA MET A 142 5.73 -4.47 0.66
C MET A 142 4.97 -5.61 -0.02
N LEU A 143 4.34 -6.48 0.77
CA LEU A 143 3.43 -7.51 0.27
C LEU A 143 1.99 -7.27 0.74
N ALA A 144 1.05 -7.34 -0.21
CA ALA A 144 -0.37 -7.35 0.12
C ALA A 144 -0.79 -8.78 0.47
N ALA A 145 -1.23 -9.00 1.71
CA ALA A 145 -1.58 -10.33 2.22
C ALA A 145 -2.94 -10.34 2.91
N GLY A 146 -3.81 -11.26 2.51
CA GLY A 146 -5.15 -11.44 3.07
C GLY A 146 -5.55 -12.90 3.30
N GLY A 147 -4.76 -13.85 2.83
CA GLY A 147 -5.01 -15.29 2.99
C GLY A 147 -3.76 -16.04 3.43
N PRO A 148 -3.88 -17.30 3.92
CA PRO A 148 -2.80 -18.02 4.61
C PRO A 148 -1.49 -18.13 3.82
N LYS A 149 -1.59 -18.45 2.51
CA LYS A 149 -0.39 -18.60 1.67
C LYS A 149 0.32 -17.27 1.39
N ALA A 150 -0.44 -16.17 1.26
CA ALA A 150 0.12 -14.83 1.10
C ALA A 150 0.74 -14.34 2.41
N LEU A 151 0.11 -14.66 3.56
CA LEU A 151 0.66 -14.35 4.88
C LEU A 151 1.99 -15.06 5.12
N ALA A 152 2.08 -16.36 4.81
CA ALA A 152 3.31 -17.12 4.97
C ALA A 152 4.46 -16.51 4.12
N LEU A 153 4.18 -16.16 2.87
CA LEU A 153 5.16 -15.48 2.01
C LEU A 153 5.56 -14.10 2.58
N ALA A 154 4.58 -13.33 3.07
CA ALA A 154 4.84 -12.02 3.65
C ALA A 154 5.67 -12.13 4.94
N ALA A 155 5.39 -13.08 5.80
CA ALA A 155 6.17 -13.36 7.01
C ALA A 155 7.63 -13.69 6.71
N GLU A 156 7.90 -14.36 5.57
CA GLU A 156 9.25 -14.73 5.15
C GLU A 156 10.00 -13.58 4.46
N ARG A 157 9.32 -12.79 3.61
CA ARG A 157 9.98 -11.94 2.61
C ARG A 157 9.71 -10.45 2.74
N ALA A 158 8.62 -10.02 3.44
CA ALA A 158 8.24 -8.62 3.48
C ALA A 158 8.96 -7.81 4.58
N ASP A 159 9.17 -6.53 4.31
CA ASP A 159 9.50 -5.49 5.28
C ASP A 159 8.24 -4.76 5.73
N VAL A 160 7.25 -4.66 4.83
CA VAL A 160 5.92 -4.08 5.08
C VAL A 160 4.85 -5.06 4.63
N VAL A 161 3.83 -5.26 5.44
CA VAL A 161 2.66 -6.07 5.07
C VAL A 161 1.41 -5.19 5.05
N SER A 162 0.82 -5.03 3.86
CA SER A 162 -0.49 -4.43 3.71
C SER A 162 -1.56 -5.51 3.92
N LEU A 163 -2.35 -5.36 5.00
CA LEU A 163 -3.42 -6.30 5.30
C LEU A 163 -4.56 -6.14 4.29
N ALA A 164 -4.60 -7.08 3.32
CA ALA A 164 -5.54 -7.05 2.20
C ALA A 164 -6.85 -7.73 2.60
N LYS A 165 -7.74 -6.96 3.23
CA LYS A 165 -9.09 -7.39 3.62
C LYS A 165 -10.13 -6.45 3.02
N ASP A 166 -11.37 -6.94 2.92
CA ASP A 166 -12.48 -6.15 2.40
C ASP A 166 -12.99 -5.13 3.43
N ALA A 167 -13.69 -4.12 2.94
CA ALA A 167 -14.23 -3.05 3.76
C ALA A 167 -15.22 -3.53 4.84
N THR A 168 -15.83 -4.68 4.62
CA THR A 168 -16.79 -5.33 5.53
C THR A 168 -16.15 -6.27 6.55
N THR A 169 -14.83 -6.48 6.48
CA THR A 169 -14.16 -7.41 7.39
C THR A 169 -14.16 -6.88 8.82
N PRO A 170 -14.65 -7.66 9.80
CA PRO A 170 -14.65 -7.25 11.19
C PRO A 170 -13.26 -6.94 11.73
N ARG A 171 -13.14 -5.95 12.61
CA ARG A 171 -11.86 -5.57 13.26
C ARG A 171 -11.17 -6.75 13.96
N SER A 172 -11.94 -7.62 14.60
CA SER A 172 -11.42 -8.81 15.26
C SER A 172 -10.75 -9.79 14.30
N GLU A 173 -11.28 -9.92 13.08
CA GLU A 173 -10.67 -10.77 12.06
C GLU A 173 -9.36 -10.16 11.54
N VAL A 174 -9.31 -8.84 11.35
CA VAL A 174 -8.07 -8.16 10.95
C VAL A 174 -7.02 -8.25 12.05
N ALA A 175 -7.41 -8.12 13.31
CA ALA A 175 -6.51 -8.30 14.46
C ALA A 175 -5.99 -9.75 14.55
N ALA A 176 -6.85 -10.74 14.31
CA ALA A 176 -6.45 -12.14 14.25
C ALA A 176 -5.44 -12.42 13.13
N LEU A 177 -5.66 -11.82 11.95
CA LEU A 177 -4.74 -11.90 10.81
C LEU A 177 -3.37 -11.31 11.14
N ALA A 178 -3.35 -10.17 11.83
CA ALA A 178 -2.11 -9.54 12.27
C ALA A 178 -1.37 -10.40 13.32
N ALA A 179 -2.09 -11.05 14.21
CA ALA A 179 -1.52 -11.99 15.18
C ALA A 179 -0.95 -13.26 14.51
N GLU A 180 -1.67 -13.81 13.52
CA GLU A 180 -1.20 -14.93 12.70
C GLU A 180 0.10 -14.57 11.96
N LEU A 181 0.17 -13.40 11.34
CA LEU A 181 1.38 -12.91 10.67
C LEU A 181 2.57 -12.87 11.64
N ARG A 182 2.37 -12.34 12.86
CA ARG A 182 3.45 -12.29 13.86
C ARG A 182 3.92 -13.67 14.27
N THR A 183 2.98 -14.61 14.43
CA THR A 183 3.31 -16.01 14.73
C THR A 183 4.13 -16.66 13.63
N LEU A 184 3.72 -16.45 12.36
CA LEU A 184 4.45 -16.97 11.19
C LEU A 184 5.84 -16.33 11.02
N ALA A 185 5.95 -15.05 11.31
CA ALA A 185 7.21 -14.31 11.19
C ALA A 185 8.23 -14.66 12.30
N GLY A 186 7.73 -15.13 13.45
CA GLY A 186 8.59 -15.52 14.57
C GLY A 186 9.56 -14.39 14.97
N PRO A 187 10.89 -14.64 14.95
CA PRO A 187 11.88 -13.63 15.32
C PRO A 187 11.86 -12.37 14.45
N ARG A 188 11.33 -12.44 13.22
CA ARG A 188 11.20 -11.30 12.32
C ARG A 188 9.96 -10.43 12.57
N ALA A 189 9.09 -10.81 13.51
CA ALA A 189 7.83 -10.10 13.72
C ALA A 189 8.01 -8.60 13.99
N ASP A 190 9.06 -8.24 14.73
CA ASP A 190 9.37 -6.84 15.03
C ASP A 190 10.03 -6.09 13.85
N ASP A 191 10.55 -6.80 12.85
CA ASP A 191 11.11 -6.20 11.63
C ASP A 191 10.00 -5.85 10.61
N ILE A 192 8.83 -6.47 10.71
CA ILE A 192 7.72 -6.27 9.79
C ILE A 192 6.83 -5.10 10.24
N GLU A 193 6.64 -4.13 9.36
CA GLU A 193 5.70 -3.05 9.56
C GLU A 193 4.33 -3.41 8.98
N LEU A 194 3.25 -3.12 9.73
CA LEU A 194 1.90 -3.33 9.23
C LEU A 194 1.34 -2.04 8.62
N ALA A 195 0.89 -2.16 7.35
CA ALA A 195 0.23 -1.09 6.62
C ALA A 195 -1.28 -1.30 6.55
N MET A 196 -2.02 -0.20 6.66
CA MET A 196 -3.48 -0.15 6.54
C MET A 196 -3.88 0.92 5.54
N ASN A 197 -4.74 0.55 4.59
CA ASN A 197 -5.24 1.48 3.58
C ASN A 197 -6.60 2.06 3.97
N LEU A 198 -6.72 3.38 3.90
CA LEU A 198 -7.96 4.11 4.10
C LEU A 198 -8.59 4.46 2.75
N LEU A 199 -9.86 4.14 2.57
CA LEU A 199 -10.68 4.65 1.47
C LEU A 199 -11.04 6.10 1.67
N ALA A 200 -11.31 6.50 2.92
CA ALA A 200 -11.71 7.86 3.26
C ALA A 200 -11.25 8.26 4.66
N ALA A 201 -11.01 9.57 4.83
CA ALA A 201 -10.69 10.20 6.10
C ALA A 201 -11.52 11.49 6.29
N GLY A 202 -11.73 11.91 7.54
CA GLY A 202 -12.44 13.16 7.87
C GLY A 202 -13.96 13.02 7.91
N THR A 203 -14.65 14.11 7.67
CA THR A 203 -16.11 14.21 7.86
C THR A 203 -16.90 14.36 6.57
N ARG A 204 -16.23 14.48 5.43
CA ARG A 204 -16.92 14.62 4.12
C ARG A 204 -17.72 13.35 3.80
N PRO A 205 -18.91 13.46 3.16
CA PRO A 205 -19.63 12.30 2.66
C PRO A 205 -18.76 11.43 1.76
N LEU A 206 -19.00 10.12 1.76
CA LEU A 206 -18.29 9.20 0.87
C LEU A 206 -18.71 9.45 -0.58
N PRO A 207 -17.75 9.63 -1.50
CA PRO A 207 -18.08 9.81 -2.92
C PRO A 207 -18.56 8.47 -3.54
N PRO A 208 -19.37 8.53 -4.61
CA PRO A 208 -19.94 7.34 -5.26
C PRO A 208 -18.90 6.30 -5.74
N TRP A 209 -17.65 6.72 -6.01
CA TRP A 209 -16.60 5.79 -6.43
C TRP A 209 -16.20 4.80 -5.31
N THR A 210 -16.46 5.13 -4.04
CA THR A 210 -16.18 4.23 -2.90
C THR A 210 -16.94 2.92 -3.02
N LYS A 211 -18.15 2.90 -3.60
CA LYS A 211 -18.88 1.67 -3.91
C LYS A 211 -18.09 0.74 -4.83
N ARG A 212 -17.44 1.29 -5.87
CA ARG A 212 -16.61 0.49 -6.78
C ARG A 212 -15.38 -0.06 -6.09
N ALA A 213 -14.81 0.69 -5.15
CA ALA A 213 -13.61 0.30 -4.42
C ALA A 213 -13.87 -0.72 -3.30
N SER A 214 -15.00 -0.59 -2.58
CA SER A 214 -15.37 -1.41 -1.42
C SER A 214 -16.34 -2.55 -1.74
N GLY A 215 -17.11 -2.44 -2.81
CA GLY A 215 -18.24 -3.33 -3.10
C GLY A 215 -19.51 -3.03 -2.30
N VAL A 216 -19.50 -1.99 -1.46
CA VAL A 216 -20.58 -1.61 -0.52
C VAL A 216 -21.09 -0.22 -0.85
N ASP A 217 -22.38 0.02 -0.67
CA ASP A 217 -22.95 1.36 -0.83
C ASP A 217 -22.37 2.33 0.20
N PRO A 218 -22.15 3.62 -0.18
CA PRO A 218 -21.57 4.61 0.73
C PRO A 218 -22.28 4.74 2.06
N ASP A 219 -23.61 4.81 2.07
CA ASP A 219 -24.41 4.95 3.28
C ASP A 219 -24.34 3.70 4.18
N GLU A 220 -24.32 2.52 3.57
CA GLU A 220 -24.12 1.25 4.27
C GLU A 220 -22.71 1.19 4.87
N LEU A 221 -21.69 1.54 4.08
CA LEU A 221 -20.29 1.55 4.53
C LEU A 221 -20.07 2.53 5.69
N GLU A 222 -20.73 3.70 5.68
CA GLU A 222 -20.70 4.66 6.80
C GLU A 222 -21.31 4.11 8.09
N SER A 223 -22.30 3.23 7.99
CA SER A 223 -22.93 2.59 9.15
C SER A 223 -22.12 1.45 9.74
N MET A 224 -21.12 0.96 9.00
CA MET A 224 -20.23 -0.12 9.43
C MET A 224 -19.03 0.40 10.23
N ASP A 225 -18.54 -0.40 11.16
CA ASP A 225 -17.26 -0.15 11.84
C ASP A 225 -16.07 -0.59 10.96
N SER A 226 -15.99 -0.01 9.75
CA SER A 226 -14.99 -0.37 8.77
C SER A 226 -13.62 0.23 9.08
N LEU A 227 -12.58 -0.62 9.09
CA LEU A 227 -11.19 -0.16 9.21
C LEU A 227 -10.69 0.64 7.99
N MET A 228 -11.40 0.59 6.86
CA MET A 228 -11.10 1.40 5.68
C MET A 228 -11.59 2.84 5.79
N LEU A 229 -12.37 3.16 6.83
CA LEU A 229 -12.81 4.51 7.14
C LEU A 229 -12.09 5.05 8.38
N LEU A 230 -11.71 6.32 8.34
CA LEU A 230 -11.20 7.06 9.49
C LEU A 230 -12.01 8.34 9.63
N ARG A 231 -13.00 8.32 10.53
CA ARG A 231 -14.04 9.36 10.61
C ARG A 231 -13.90 10.19 11.89
N GLY A 232 -14.36 11.43 11.82
CA GLY A 232 -14.41 12.35 12.96
C GLY A 232 -13.48 13.54 12.83
N THR A 233 -13.29 14.25 13.95
CA THR A 233 -12.34 15.37 14.07
C THR A 233 -10.88 14.85 14.00
N PRO A 234 -9.89 15.70 13.71
CA PRO A 234 -8.48 15.28 13.68
C PRO A 234 -8.04 14.55 14.96
N GLN A 235 -8.47 15.02 16.14
CA GLN A 235 -8.14 14.36 17.40
C GLN A 235 -8.78 12.98 17.53
N GLN A 236 -10.07 12.83 17.18
CA GLN A 236 -10.76 11.56 17.18
C GLN A 236 -10.11 10.55 16.23
N MET A 237 -9.70 11.01 15.05
CA MET A 237 -8.98 10.19 14.08
C MET A 237 -7.60 9.77 14.59
N ALA A 238 -6.87 10.66 15.24
CA ALA A 238 -5.58 10.35 15.84
C ALA A 238 -5.70 9.32 16.96
N ASP A 239 -6.68 9.47 17.85
CA ASP A 239 -6.98 8.54 18.93
C ASP A 239 -7.38 7.16 18.40
N GLU A 240 -8.14 7.13 17.31
CA GLU A 240 -8.51 5.89 16.63
C GLU A 240 -7.30 5.19 16.01
N LEU A 241 -6.38 5.90 15.38
CA LEU A 241 -5.14 5.30 14.85
C LEU A 241 -4.25 4.73 15.97
N GLN A 242 -4.20 5.40 17.12
CA GLN A 242 -3.49 4.86 18.29
C GLN A 242 -4.12 3.55 18.76
N ARG A 243 -5.46 3.46 18.85
CA ARG A 243 -6.16 2.20 19.18
C ARG A 243 -5.87 1.10 18.14
N ARG A 244 -5.81 1.44 16.85
CA ARG A 244 -5.44 0.48 15.79
C ARG A 244 -4.00 0.00 15.93
N ARG A 245 -3.07 0.87 16.30
CA ARG A 245 -1.69 0.47 16.63
C ARG A 245 -1.65 -0.50 17.80
N GLU A 246 -2.40 -0.23 18.86
CA GLU A 246 -2.46 -1.09 20.05
C GLU A 246 -3.08 -2.47 19.77
N THR A 247 -4.17 -2.51 19.00
CA THR A 247 -4.95 -3.73 18.75
C THR A 247 -4.46 -4.55 17.55
N ILE A 248 -3.98 -3.90 16.52
CA ILE A 248 -3.56 -4.54 15.25
C ILE A 248 -2.05 -4.40 15.06
N GLY A 249 -1.47 -3.29 15.50
CA GLY A 249 -0.06 -2.95 15.30
C GLY A 249 0.21 -2.19 13.99
N ALA A 250 -0.84 -1.64 13.35
CA ALA A 250 -0.68 -0.87 12.13
C ALA A 250 -0.09 0.51 12.43
N THR A 251 1.02 0.84 11.77
CA THR A 251 1.74 2.12 11.91
C THR A 251 1.94 2.83 10.58
N TYR A 252 1.85 2.12 9.47
CA TYR A 252 1.88 2.72 8.13
C TYR A 252 0.45 2.90 7.61
N ILE A 253 -0.02 4.15 7.64
CA ILE A 253 -1.39 4.48 7.23
C ILE A 253 -1.35 5.10 5.84
N THR A 254 -2.08 4.53 4.90
CA THR A 254 -2.17 5.06 3.54
C THR A 254 -3.58 5.57 3.28
N VAL A 255 -3.71 6.62 2.47
CA VAL A 255 -5.00 7.20 2.09
C VAL A 255 -5.02 7.54 0.60
N ASN A 256 -6.21 7.54 0.00
CA ASN A 256 -6.38 8.05 -1.36
C ASN A 256 -6.08 9.56 -1.42
N ALA A 257 -5.42 10.02 -2.49
CA ALA A 257 -5.03 11.42 -2.67
C ALA A 257 -6.19 12.43 -2.57
N GLY A 258 -7.43 12.00 -2.84
CA GLY A 258 -8.61 12.81 -2.63
C GLY A 258 -8.89 13.20 -1.17
N TYR A 259 -8.23 12.55 -0.21
CA TYR A 259 -8.32 12.83 1.24
C TYR A 259 -7.00 13.31 1.85
N LEU A 260 -6.07 13.75 1.00
CA LEU A 260 -4.77 14.27 1.39
C LEU A 260 -4.89 15.39 2.45
N GLU A 261 -5.75 16.38 2.20
CA GLU A 261 -5.95 17.53 3.08
C GLU A 261 -6.73 17.13 4.34
N ASP A 262 -7.69 16.22 4.26
CA ASP A 262 -8.49 15.79 5.40
C ASP A 262 -7.66 15.01 6.43
N LEU A 263 -6.66 14.26 5.99
CA LEU A 263 -5.78 13.50 6.89
C LEU A 263 -4.58 14.32 7.38
N ALA A 264 -4.20 15.41 6.72
CA ALA A 264 -3.02 16.20 7.05
C ALA A 264 -2.94 16.65 8.53
N PRO A 265 -4.02 17.10 9.18
CA PRO A 265 -3.96 17.44 10.62
C PRO A 265 -3.63 16.23 11.51
N VAL A 266 -4.00 15.02 11.10
CA VAL A 266 -3.67 13.79 11.83
C VAL A 266 -2.19 13.43 11.63
N VAL A 267 -1.66 13.66 10.42
CA VAL A 267 -0.23 13.49 10.13
C VAL A 267 0.59 14.38 11.09
N GLU A 268 0.21 15.65 11.24
CA GLU A 268 0.87 16.60 12.16
C GLU A 268 0.77 16.14 13.63
N LEU A 269 -0.42 15.73 14.08
CA LEU A 269 -0.67 15.27 15.47
C LEU A 269 0.13 14.02 15.84
N LEU A 270 0.37 13.11 14.88
CA LEU A 270 1.04 11.84 15.10
C LEU A 270 2.49 11.81 14.60
N HIS A 271 2.99 12.93 14.06
CA HIS A 271 4.37 13.02 13.61
C HIS A 271 5.35 12.68 14.76
N GLY A 272 6.22 11.73 14.51
CA GLY A 272 7.25 11.30 15.46
C GLY A 272 6.77 10.45 16.66
N LYS A 273 5.47 10.09 16.71
CA LYS A 273 4.90 9.28 17.80
C LYS A 273 4.83 7.81 17.48
#